data_c978559ce949b5f05575485f1c708cce
#
_entry.id   c978559ce949b5f05575485f1c708cce
#
_cell.length_a   1.000
_cell.length_b   1.000
_cell.length_c   1.000
_cell.angle_alpha   90.00
_cell.angle_beta   90.00
_cell.angle_gamma   90.00
#
_symmetry.space_group_name_H-M   'P 1'
#
loop_
_entity.id
_entity.type
_entity.pdbx_description
1 polymer ?
#
loop_
_entity_poly.entity_id
_entity_poly.type
_entity_poly.pdbx_seq_one_letter_code
_entity_poly.pdbx_strand_id
1 'polypeptide(L)'
;QIFNNYAKTKHAAEKLILDNPKALVLRTSIIGQNRRGTSFLDWIINAIHDQETVSLFDDAYTSFIHCKELSGLIYKLIKFQPFGLYNLASREVFSKADFAIALANELNINLDYELQSVEILEVKRANSCGLNSHKISSLINVKLPLMIDTVKVSADEYRKKS
;
A
#
# COMPACT_ATOMS: atom_id res chain seq x y z
N GLN A 1 -9.46 14.44 6.41
CA GLN A 1 -10.13 15.27 5.38
C GLN A 1 -10.58 14.39 4.22
N ILE A 2 -11.75 14.70 3.64
CA ILE A 2 -12.32 13.96 2.51
C ILE A 2 -12.16 14.84 1.27
N PHE A 3 -11.17 14.53 0.43
CA PHE A 3 -10.77 15.39 -0.68
C PHE A 3 -11.48 15.08 -2.02
N ASN A 4 -12.01 13.86 -2.19
CA ASN A 4 -12.58 13.44 -3.46
C ASN A 4 -13.74 12.43 -3.28
N ASN A 5 -14.42 12.08 -4.38
CA ASN A 5 -15.57 11.19 -4.36
C ASN A 5 -15.22 9.77 -3.90
N TYR A 6 -14.02 9.28 -4.22
CA TYR A 6 -13.55 7.99 -3.73
C TYR A 6 -13.49 7.97 -2.19
N ALA A 7 -12.85 8.98 -1.58
CA ALA A 7 -12.78 9.08 -0.13
C ALA A 7 -14.16 9.21 0.52
N LYS A 8 -15.10 9.95 -0.12
CA LYS A 8 -16.50 10.07 0.35
C LYS A 8 -17.22 8.73 0.38
N THR A 9 -17.14 7.96 -0.71
CA THR A 9 -17.83 6.66 -0.82
C THR A 9 -17.26 5.64 0.15
N LYS A 10 -15.92 5.60 0.31
CA LYS A 10 -15.28 4.70 1.27
C LYS A 10 -15.63 5.05 2.72
N HIS A 11 -15.67 6.34 3.06
CA HIS A 11 -16.06 6.77 4.40
C HIS A 11 -17.54 6.49 4.71
N ALA A 12 -18.43 6.68 3.74
CA ALA A 12 -19.86 6.34 3.90
C ALA A 12 -20.05 4.83 4.11
N ALA A 13 -19.38 4.00 3.31
CA ALA A 13 -19.42 2.53 3.47
C ALA A 13 -18.88 2.08 4.84
N GLU A 14 -17.79 2.69 5.31
CA GLU A 14 -17.21 2.42 6.62
C GLU A 14 -18.22 2.70 7.74
N LYS A 15 -18.91 3.84 7.70
CA LYS A 15 -19.94 4.18 8.70
C LYS A 15 -21.07 3.16 8.70
N LEU A 16 -21.61 2.84 7.53
CA LEU A 16 -22.72 1.88 7.41
C LEU A 16 -22.35 0.49 7.96
N ILE A 17 -21.11 0.03 7.73
CA ILE A 17 -20.64 -1.26 8.23
C ILE A 17 -20.48 -1.21 9.75
N LEU A 18 -19.97 -0.10 10.30
CA LEU A 18 -19.71 0.05 11.74
C LEU A 18 -20.98 0.23 12.58
N ASP A 19 -22.15 0.48 11.97
CA ASP A 19 -23.45 0.40 12.65
C ASP A 19 -23.72 -1.02 13.20
N ASN A 20 -23.10 -2.04 12.62
CA ASN A 20 -23.07 -3.38 13.21
C ASN A 20 -21.92 -3.48 14.23
N PRO A 21 -22.21 -3.65 15.54
CA PRO A 21 -21.16 -3.69 16.58
C PRO A 21 -20.22 -4.90 16.48
N LYS A 22 -20.58 -5.93 15.67
CA LYS A 22 -19.75 -7.10 15.42
C LYS A 22 -18.95 -7.00 14.11
N ALA A 23 -19.04 -5.88 13.39
CA ALA A 23 -18.31 -5.70 12.16
C ALA A 23 -16.82 -5.36 12.42
N LEU A 24 -15.97 -5.81 11.53
CA LEU A 24 -14.56 -5.42 11.45
C LEU A 24 -14.32 -4.63 10.17
N VAL A 25 -13.79 -3.44 10.28
CA VAL A 25 -13.32 -2.63 9.15
C VAL A 25 -11.80 -2.51 9.23
N LEU A 26 -11.11 -2.88 8.15
CA LEU A 26 -9.67 -2.73 8.00
C LEU A 26 -9.36 -1.67 6.96
N ARG A 27 -8.76 -0.56 7.37
CA ARG A 27 -8.12 0.39 6.47
C ARG A 27 -6.73 -0.13 6.13
N THR A 28 -6.42 -0.20 4.84
CA THR A 28 -5.15 -0.73 4.36
C THR A 28 -4.69 -0.01 3.10
N SER A 29 -3.40 -0.06 2.81
CA SER A 29 -2.79 0.41 1.57
C SER A 29 -2.11 -0.79 0.90
N ILE A 30 -2.86 -1.49 0.03
CA ILE A 30 -2.44 -2.77 -0.56
C ILE A 30 -1.57 -2.53 -1.78
N ILE A 31 -0.48 -3.29 -1.89
CA ILE A 31 0.32 -3.39 -3.11
C ILE A 31 0.44 -4.87 -3.54
N GLY A 32 0.61 -5.09 -4.83
CA GLY A 32 0.79 -6.40 -5.45
C GLY A 32 0.44 -6.32 -6.93
N GLN A 33 0.89 -7.30 -7.69
CA GLN A 33 0.51 -7.42 -9.10
C GLN A 33 -0.95 -7.86 -9.22
N ASN A 34 -1.64 -7.40 -10.25
CA ASN A 34 -3.00 -7.81 -10.54
C ASN A 34 -3.09 -8.51 -11.91
N ARG A 35 -4.18 -9.26 -12.14
CA ARG A 35 -4.38 -9.99 -13.41
C ARG A 35 -4.49 -9.08 -14.64
N ARG A 36 -4.80 -7.80 -14.46
CA ARG A 36 -4.95 -6.83 -15.56
C ARG A 36 -3.64 -6.11 -15.89
N GLY A 37 -2.61 -6.28 -15.06
CA GLY A 37 -1.33 -5.57 -15.23
C GLY A 37 -1.42 -4.06 -15.02
N THR A 38 -2.34 -3.59 -14.17
CA THR A 38 -2.66 -2.15 -14.02
C THR A 38 -2.45 -1.62 -12.60
N SER A 39 -1.86 -2.41 -11.70
CA SER A 39 -1.51 -1.93 -10.36
C SER A 39 -0.31 -0.98 -10.42
N PHE A 40 -0.06 -0.24 -9.33
CA PHE A 40 1.15 0.57 -9.21
C PHE A 40 2.42 -0.28 -9.33
N LEU A 41 2.41 -1.49 -8.76
CA LEU A 41 3.53 -2.43 -8.88
C LEU A 41 3.73 -2.88 -10.34
N ASP A 42 2.63 -3.24 -11.04
CA ASP A 42 2.70 -3.62 -12.46
C ASP A 42 3.25 -2.47 -13.31
N TRP A 43 2.81 -1.24 -13.04
CA TRP A 43 3.28 -0.07 -13.77
C TRP A 43 4.79 0.15 -13.62
N ILE A 44 5.33 0.06 -12.41
CA ILE A 44 6.79 0.16 -12.18
C ILE A 44 7.54 -0.97 -12.87
N ILE A 45 7.04 -2.21 -12.77
CA ILE A 45 7.67 -3.37 -13.38
C ILE A 45 7.69 -3.25 -14.91
N ASN A 46 6.58 -2.81 -15.52
CA ASN A 46 6.50 -2.62 -16.97
C ASN A 46 7.48 -1.52 -17.42
N ALA A 47 7.52 -0.39 -16.72
CA ALA A 47 8.45 0.69 -17.04
C ALA A 47 9.92 0.25 -16.95
N ILE A 48 10.27 -0.56 -15.96
CA ILE A 48 11.60 -1.18 -15.85
C ILE A 48 11.87 -2.06 -17.07
N HIS A 49 10.92 -2.91 -17.46
CA HIS A 49 11.07 -3.83 -18.59
C HIS A 49 11.19 -3.09 -19.93
N ASP A 50 10.36 -2.07 -20.11
CA ASP A 50 10.26 -1.31 -21.35
C ASP A 50 11.30 -0.18 -21.43
N GLN A 51 12.13 0.01 -20.39
CA GLN A 51 13.15 1.06 -20.26
C GLN A 51 12.53 2.48 -20.39
N GLU A 52 11.32 2.66 -19.86
CA GLU A 52 10.63 3.94 -19.88
C GLU A 52 11.01 4.80 -18.67
N THR A 53 11.16 6.11 -18.89
CA THR A 53 11.30 7.08 -17.80
C THR A 53 9.97 7.24 -17.08
N VAL A 54 9.95 7.08 -15.75
CA VAL A 54 8.74 7.21 -14.93
C VAL A 54 8.72 8.48 -14.10
N SER A 55 7.55 9.11 -14.00
CA SER A 55 7.34 10.24 -13.09
C SER A 55 6.89 9.72 -11.72
N LEU A 56 7.74 9.87 -10.72
CA LEU A 56 7.51 9.40 -9.35
C LEU A 56 7.20 10.55 -8.41
N PHE A 57 6.13 10.40 -7.63
CA PHE A 57 5.78 11.38 -6.60
C PHE A 57 6.57 11.10 -5.32
N ASP A 58 7.41 12.05 -4.91
CA ASP A 58 8.22 11.99 -3.69
C ASP A 58 7.48 12.49 -2.45
N ASP A 59 6.39 13.23 -2.64
CA ASP A 59 5.49 13.76 -1.61
C ASP A 59 4.14 13.01 -1.49
N ALA A 60 3.97 11.89 -2.22
CA ALA A 60 2.83 10.98 -2.11
C ALA A 60 3.10 9.87 -1.10
N TYR A 61 2.88 10.18 0.17
CA TYR A 61 3.19 9.24 1.26
C TYR A 61 2.13 8.15 1.44
N THR A 62 2.60 6.94 1.76
CA THR A 62 1.77 5.75 1.95
C THR A 62 2.42 4.80 2.97
N SER A 63 1.73 3.73 3.33
CA SER A 63 2.26 2.60 4.11
C SER A 63 1.86 1.28 3.43
N PHE A 64 2.43 1.04 2.26
CA PHE A 64 2.13 -0.17 1.48
C PHE A 64 2.41 -1.44 2.27
N ILE A 65 1.48 -2.39 2.14
CA ILE A 65 1.66 -3.77 2.56
C ILE A 65 1.36 -4.69 1.37
N HIS A 66 2.21 -5.68 1.14
CA HIS A 66 1.98 -6.61 0.04
C HIS A 66 0.74 -7.48 0.31
N CYS A 67 -0.06 -7.75 -0.72
CA CYS A 67 -1.31 -8.51 -0.59
C CYS A 67 -1.09 -9.90 0.06
N LYS A 68 0.04 -10.53 -0.18
CA LYS A 68 0.45 -11.81 0.40
C LYS A 68 0.70 -11.71 1.91
N GLU A 69 1.40 -10.65 2.36
CA GLU A 69 1.62 -10.38 3.78
C GLU A 69 0.31 -10.04 4.48
N LEU A 70 -0.51 -9.17 3.85
CA LEU A 70 -1.82 -8.79 4.35
C LEU A 70 -2.73 -10.01 4.56
N SER A 71 -2.78 -10.94 3.60
CA SER A 71 -3.60 -12.14 3.72
C SER A 71 -3.19 -13.03 4.91
N GLY A 72 -1.89 -13.18 5.14
CA GLY A 72 -1.36 -13.90 6.31
C GLY A 72 -1.72 -13.23 7.64
N LEU A 73 -1.69 -11.89 7.69
CA LEU A 73 -2.09 -11.13 8.87
C LEU A 73 -3.60 -11.18 9.11
N ILE A 74 -4.42 -11.11 8.07
CA ILE A 74 -5.88 -11.28 8.18
C ILE A 74 -6.21 -12.69 8.72
N TYR A 75 -5.55 -13.72 8.23
CA TYR A 75 -5.74 -15.09 8.72
C TYR A 75 -5.43 -15.21 10.22
N LYS A 76 -4.35 -14.57 10.68
CA LYS A 76 -4.04 -14.49 12.13
C LYS A 76 -5.11 -13.72 12.89
N LEU A 77 -5.58 -12.59 12.33
CA LEU A 77 -6.54 -11.69 12.95
C LEU A 77 -7.90 -12.37 13.22
N ILE A 78 -8.35 -13.29 12.35
CA ILE A 78 -9.59 -14.05 12.52
C ILE A 78 -9.66 -14.76 13.87
N LYS A 79 -8.52 -15.24 14.40
CA LYS A 79 -8.45 -15.92 15.70
C LYS A 79 -8.75 -15.00 16.89
N PHE A 80 -8.54 -13.70 16.73
CA PHE A 80 -8.76 -12.70 17.78
C PHE A 80 -10.16 -12.10 17.75
N GLN A 81 -10.92 -12.33 16.66
CA GLN A 81 -12.29 -11.82 16.45
C GLN A 81 -12.46 -10.35 16.85
N PRO A 82 -11.61 -9.42 16.40
CA PRO A 82 -11.74 -8.02 16.77
C PRO A 82 -12.94 -7.38 16.07
N PHE A 83 -13.54 -6.38 16.73
CA PHE A 83 -14.62 -5.59 16.17
C PHE A 83 -14.21 -4.13 16.07
N GLY A 84 -14.85 -3.39 15.17
CA GLY A 84 -14.64 -1.97 14.97
C GLY A 84 -13.61 -1.65 13.89
N LEU A 85 -13.00 -0.48 14.00
CA LEU A 85 -12.09 0.06 12.99
C LEU A 85 -10.63 -0.12 13.39
N TYR A 86 -9.84 -0.68 12.47
CA TYR A 86 -8.39 -0.82 12.59
C TYR A 86 -7.70 -0.42 11.28
N ASN A 87 -6.46 0.07 11.41
CA ASN A 87 -5.55 0.19 10.30
C ASN A 87 -4.65 -1.06 10.26
N LEU A 88 -4.43 -1.61 9.07
CA LEU A 88 -3.53 -2.76 8.85
C LEU A 88 -2.68 -2.49 7.60
N ALA A 89 -1.47 -2.05 7.80
CA ALA A 89 -0.53 -1.64 6.77
C ALA A 89 0.91 -1.88 7.24
N SER A 90 1.91 -1.49 6.45
CA SER A 90 3.30 -1.50 6.90
C SER A 90 3.48 -0.60 8.13
N ARG A 91 4.54 -0.84 8.88
CA ARG A 91 4.88 -0.08 10.09
C ARG A 91 5.45 1.30 9.79
N GLU A 92 5.87 1.52 8.54
CA GLU A 92 6.50 2.75 8.08
C GLU A 92 5.58 3.52 7.13
N VAL A 93 5.81 4.82 7.09
CA VAL A 93 5.25 5.72 6.08
C VAL A 93 6.39 6.18 5.19
N PHE A 94 6.23 6.02 3.89
CA PHE A 94 7.24 6.31 2.86
C PHE A 94 6.57 6.84 1.60
N SER A 95 7.33 7.49 0.73
CA SER A 95 6.80 7.98 -0.54
C SER A 95 6.66 6.84 -1.56
N LYS A 96 5.86 7.07 -2.59
CA LYS A 96 5.78 6.15 -3.73
C LYS A 96 7.10 6.07 -4.49
N ALA A 97 7.84 7.18 -4.53
CA ALA A 97 9.18 7.22 -5.11
C ALA A 97 10.14 6.31 -4.33
N ASP A 98 10.19 6.43 -2.99
CA ASP A 98 11.04 5.58 -2.14
C ASP A 98 10.79 4.09 -2.41
N PHE A 99 9.52 3.69 -2.51
CA PHE A 99 9.16 2.30 -2.79
C PHE A 99 9.64 1.84 -4.18
N ALA A 100 9.42 2.64 -5.23
CA ALA A 100 9.82 2.30 -6.59
C ALA A 100 11.34 2.19 -6.73
N ILE A 101 12.09 3.14 -6.17
CA ILE A 101 13.55 3.15 -6.17
C ILE A 101 14.10 1.94 -5.38
N ALA A 102 13.52 1.66 -4.20
CA ALA A 102 13.93 0.50 -3.39
C ALA A 102 13.66 -0.83 -4.12
N LEU A 103 12.54 -0.93 -4.87
CA LEU A 103 12.21 -2.12 -5.66
C LEU A 103 13.22 -2.32 -6.81
N ALA A 104 13.56 -1.27 -7.55
CA ALA A 104 14.55 -1.33 -8.63
C ALA A 104 15.92 -1.76 -8.09
N ASN A 105 16.35 -1.21 -6.95
CA ASN A 105 17.58 -1.59 -6.27
C ASN A 105 17.56 -3.06 -5.83
N GLU A 106 16.46 -3.55 -5.25
CA GLU A 106 16.32 -4.95 -4.83
C GLU A 106 16.36 -5.92 -6.02
N LEU A 107 15.85 -5.49 -7.17
CA LEU A 107 15.92 -6.24 -8.42
C LEU A 107 17.27 -6.13 -9.12
N ASN A 108 18.14 -5.23 -8.67
CA ASN A 108 19.43 -4.88 -9.32
C ASN A 108 19.23 -4.41 -10.77
N ILE A 109 18.20 -3.59 -10.98
CA ILE A 109 17.84 -3.03 -12.29
C ILE A 109 17.89 -1.50 -12.21
N ASN A 110 18.35 -0.85 -13.28
CA ASN A 110 18.30 0.60 -13.38
C ASN A 110 16.86 1.05 -13.68
N LEU A 111 16.32 1.95 -12.86
CA LEU A 111 15.05 2.63 -13.09
C LEU A 111 15.36 4.06 -13.53
N ASP A 112 14.91 4.42 -14.71
CA ASP A 112 14.95 5.82 -15.16
C ASP A 112 13.72 6.56 -14.63
N TYR A 113 13.94 7.66 -13.89
CA TYR A 113 12.85 8.37 -13.24
C TYR A 113 13.08 9.87 -13.07
N GLU A 114 11.99 10.60 -13.03
CA GLU A 114 11.92 12.01 -12.62
C GLU A 114 11.06 12.14 -11.37
N LEU A 115 11.49 12.98 -10.41
CA LEU A 115 10.71 13.27 -9.22
C LEU A 115 9.72 14.40 -9.52
N GLN A 116 8.48 14.23 -9.05
CA GLN A 116 7.40 15.19 -9.21
C GLN A 116 6.59 15.32 -7.92
N SER A 117 5.93 16.48 -7.74
CA SER A 117 4.99 16.70 -6.64
C SER A 117 3.57 16.30 -7.05
N VAL A 118 2.78 15.77 -6.10
CA VAL A 118 1.35 15.50 -6.29
C VAL A 118 0.53 16.77 -6.50
N GLU A 119 1.08 17.93 -6.22
CA GLU A 119 0.41 19.23 -6.42
C GLU A 119 0.10 19.53 -7.88
N ILE A 120 0.81 18.90 -8.83
CA ILE A 120 0.54 19.03 -10.27
C ILE A 120 -0.74 18.32 -10.72
N LEU A 121 -1.32 17.46 -9.87
CA LEU A 121 -2.51 16.69 -10.22
C LEU A 121 -3.77 17.57 -10.19
N GLU A 122 -4.58 17.52 -11.25
CA GLU A 122 -5.88 18.21 -11.32
C GLU A 122 -6.82 17.78 -10.18
N VAL A 123 -6.80 16.50 -9.83
CA VAL A 123 -7.61 15.97 -8.73
C VAL A 123 -6.81 16.00 -7.43
N LYS A 124 -7.22 16.86 -6.52
CA LYS A 124 -6.58 16.96 -5.19
C LYS A 124 -6.56 15.60 -4.49
N ARG A 125 -5.39 15.21 -4.02
CA ARG A 125 -5.14 14.03 -3.20
C ARG A 125 -4.56 14.45 -1.85
N ALA A 126 -4.68 13.59 -0.85
CA ALA A 126 -3.94 13.77 0.38
C ALA A 126 -2.45 13.51 0.11
N ASN A 127 -1.58 14.38 0.61
CA ASN A 127 -0.13 14.17 0.52
C ASN A 127 0.29 12.93 1.31
N SER A 128 -0.42 12.61 2.38
CA SER A 128 -0.17 11.41 3.16
C SER A 128 -1.43 10.55 3.33
N CYS A 129 -1.31 9.31 2.89
CA CYS A 129 -2.24 8.21 3.17
C CYS A 129 -1.59 7.18 4.11
N GLY A 130 -0.54 7.58 4.85
CA GLY A 130 0.12 6.74 5.85
C GLY A 130 -0.84 6.35 6.97
N LEU A 131 -0.75 5.11 7.41
CA LEU A 131 -1.64 4.51 8.40
C LEU A 131 -0.87 4.13 9.66
N ASN A 132 -1.34 4.59 10.82
CA ASN A 132 -0.82 4.09 12.09
C ASN A 132 -1.50 2.77 12.43
N SER A 133 -0.75 1.68 12.35
CA SER A 133 -1.22 0.31 12.58
C SER A 133 -0.88 -0.24 13.98
N HIS A 134 -0.45 0.61 14.91
CA HIS A 134 -0.02 0.19 16.26
C HIS A 134 -1.11 -0.55 17.02
N LYS A 135 -2.37 -0.08 16.96
CA LYS A 135 -3.51 -0.69 17.65
C LYS A 135 -3.69 -2.17 17.29
N ILE A 136 -3.62 -2.51 15.99
CA ILE A 136 -3.80 -3.89 15.52
C ILE A 136 -2.54 -4.73 15.77
N SER A 137 -1.36 -4.15 15.58
CA SER A 137 -0.08 -4.80 15.86
C SER A 137 0.01 -5.27 17.32
N SER A 138 -0.39 -4.42 18.27
CA SER A 138 -0.45 -4.77 19.69
C SER A 138 -1.49 -5.83 19.99
N LEU A 139 -2.68 -5.75 19.36
CA LEU A 139 -3.76 -6.72 19.56
C LEU A 139 -3.35 -8.14 19.18
N ILE A 140 -2.73 -8.31 18.02
CA ILE A 140 -2.34 -9.63 17.51
C ILE A 140 -0.93 -10.03 17.90
N ASN A 141 -0.22 -9.18 18.65
CA ASN A 141 1.17 -9.34 19.07
C ASN A 141 2.09 -9.72 17.91
N VAL A 142 2.00 -8.98 16.80
CA VAL A 142 2.78 -9.23 15.58
C VAL A 142 3.50 -7.96 15.17
N LYS A 143 4.78 -8.08 14.87
CA LYS A 143 5.56 -7.01 14.24
C LYS A 143 5.15 -6.93 12.77
N LEU A 144 4.55 -5.81 12.39
CA LEU A 144 4.15 -5.54 10.99
C LEU A 144 5.38 -5.33 10.11
N PRO A 145 5.27 -5.58 8.79
CA PRO A 145 6.38 -5.43 7.86
C PRO A 145 6.86 -3.98 7.77
N LEU A 146 8.13 -3.82 7.44
CA LEU A 146 8.73 -2.57 6.99
C LEU A 146 8.54 -2.39 5.47
N MET A 147 8.87 -1.21 4.96
CA MET A 147 8.92 -0.98 3.51
C MET A 147 9.79 -2.02 2.80
N ILE A 148 10.98 -2.26 3.34
CA ILE A 148 11.93 -3.20 2.72
C ILE A 148 11.42 -4.64 2.68
N ASP A 149 10.63 -5.07 3.66
CA ASP A 149 10.03 -6.40 3.66
C ASP A 149 9.00 -6.51 2.51
N THR A 150 8.16 -5.48 2.35
CA THR A 150 7.18 -5.39 1.26
C THR A 150 7.87 -5.32 -0.11
N VAL A 151 9.00 -4.61 -0.23
CA VAL A 151 9.84 -4.56 -1.43
C VAL A 151 10.37 -5.94 -1.80
N LYS A 152 10.94 -6.67 -0.85
CA LYS A 152 11.46 -8.03 -1.06
C LYS A 152 10.40 -9.00 -1.54
N VAL A 153 9.21 -8.98 -0.91
CA VAL A 153 8.08 -9.85 -1.33
C VAL A 153 7.63 -9.49 -2.75
N SER A 154 7.62 -8.20 -3.11
CA SER A 154 7.28 -7.74 -4.46
C SER A 154 8.33 -8.17 -5.50
N ALA A 155 9.61 -8.06 -5.17
CA ALA A 155 10.71 -8.51 -6.02
C ALA A 155 10.69 -10.03 -6.24
N ASP A 156 10.41 -10.81 -5.19
CA ASP A 156 10.26 -12.26 -5.28
C ASP A 156 9.07 -12.68 -6.14
N GLU A 157 7.97 -11.91 -6.10
CA GLU A 157 6.82 -12.15 -6.97
C GLU A 157 7.18 -11.92 -8.44
N TYR A 158 7.94 -10.86 -8.73
CA TYR A 158 8.45 -10.57 -10.07
C TYR A 158 9.37 -11.68 -10.58
N ARG A 159 10.41 -12.05 -9.81
CA ARG A 159 11.39 -13.10 -10.18
C ARG A 159 10.77 -14.47 -10.50
N LYS A 160 9.60 -14.78 -9.95
CA LYS A 160 8.89 -16.05 -10.20
C LYS A 160 8.10 -16.05 -11.50
N LYS A 161 7.86 -14.88 -12.10
CA LYS A 161 7.09 -14.72 -13.34
C LYS A 161 7.97 -14.41 -14.54
N SER A 162 9.21 -13.94 -14.30
CA SER A 162 10.27 -13.75 -15.29
C SER A 162 10.99 -15.06 -15.53
#